data_f7a256531960d0aa7dcc8166164f25bd
#
_entry.id   f7a256531960d0aa7dcc8166164f25bd
#
_cell.length_a   1.000
_cell.length_b   1.000
_cell.length_c   1.000
_cell.angle_alpha   90.00
_cell.angle_beta   90.00
_cell.angle_gamma   90.00
#
_symmetry.space_group_name_H-M   'P 1'
#
loop_
_entity.id
_entity.type
_entity.pdbx_description
1 polymer ?
#
loop_
_entity_poly.entity_id
_entity_poly.type
_entity_poly.pdbx_seq_one_letter_code
_entity_poly.pdbx_strand_id
1 'polypeptide(L)'
;EGGMSFHGGLLGVVVATFIFSKINNINFFKCTDIISSVAPIGIFFGRIANFINGELYGKYSNLPWSIIFPDGENISRHPSQIYEALLEGLILFLLLNYLALKKEFLFKTGYISSFFLIFYSIFRLFSEIFFFSSFSIFNPNKNL
;
A
#
# COMPACT_ATOMS: atom_id res chain seq x y z
N GLU A 1 21.86 -10.96 -4.38
CA GLU A 1 20.63 -10.66 -3.61
C GLU A 1 20.42 -9.16 -3.54
N GLY A 2 19.78 -8.60 -4.56
CA GLY A 2 19.50 -7.17 -4.65
C GLY A 2 18.09 -6.86 -4.18
N GLY A 3 17.86 -6.77 -2.87
CA GLY A 3 16.62 -6.24 -2.32
C GLY A 3 16.60 -4.72 -2.43
N MET A 4 15.63 -4.16 -3.15
CA MET A 4 15.42 -2.72 -3.13
C MET A 4 14.93 -2.30 -1.75
N SER A 5 15.68 -1.40 -1.07
CA SER A 5 15.25 -0.86 0.21
C SER A 5 14.08 0.11 0.02
N PHE A 6 12.93 -0.21 0.59
CA PHE A 6 11.78 0.70 0.64
C PHE A 6 12.16 2.08 1.20
N HIS A 7 12.93 2.11 2.28
CA HIS A 7 13.37 3.36 2.91
C HIS A 7 14.26 4.19 1.99
N GLY A 8 15.16 3.54 1.25
CA GLY A 8 16.01 4.22 0.25
C GLY A 8 15.19 4.83 -0.87
N GLY A 9 14.21 4.09 -1.39
CA GLY A 9 13.28 4.60 -2.41
C GLY A 9 12.46 5.79 -1.91
N LEU A 10 11.90 5.71 -0.70
CA LEU A 10 11.13 6.78 -0.09
C LEU A 10 11.98 8.05 0.11
N LEU A 11 13.16 7.92 0.68
CA LEU A 11 14.09 9.05 0.86
C LEU A 11 14.46 9.66 -0.49
N GLY A 12 14.74 8.84 -1.49
CA GLY A 12 15.05 9.31 -2.85
C GLY A 12 13.92 10.14 -3.45
N VAL A 13 12.67 9.68 -3.32
CA VAL A 13 11.49 10.44 -3.79
C VAL A 13 11.34 11.77 -3.04
N VAL A 14 11.50 11.79 -1.71
CA VAL A 14 11.40 13.01 -0.90
C VAL A 14 12.49 14.03 -1.32
N VAL A 15 13.74 13.59 -1.42
CA VAL A 15 14.87 14.45 -1.83
C VAL A 15 14.68 14.98 -3.25
N ALA A 16 14.33 14.10 -4.20
CA ALA A 16 14.08 14.50 -5.59
C ALA A 16 12.94 15.51 -5.69
N THR A 17 11.84 15.30 -4.97
CA THR A 17 10.71 16.22 -4.94
C THR A 17 11.09 17.57 -4.33
N PHE A 18 11.91 17.57 -3.28
CA PHE A 18 12.41 18.79 -2.67
C PHE A 18 13.30 19.59 -3.62
N ILE A 19 14.25 18.93 -4.28
CA ILE A 19 15.13 19.55 -5.26
C ILE A 19 14.31 20.11 -6.44
N PHE A 20 13.39 19.31 -6.97
CA PHE A 20 12.51 19.73 -8.07
C PHE A 20 11.67 20.96 -7.71
N SER A 21 11.09 20.98 -6.51
CA SER A 21 10.29 22.11 -6.02
C SER A 21 11.10 23.39 -5.93
N LYS A 22 12.36 23.30 -5.46
CA LYS A 22 13.27 24.43 -5.35
C LYS A 22 13.71 24.98 -6.72
N ILE A 23 14.11 24.10 -7.64
CA ILE A 23 14.56 24.51 -8.99
C ILE A 23 13.43 25.21 -9.76
N ASN A 24 12.19 24.71 -9.64
CA ASN A 24 11.06 25.22 -10.39
C ASN A 24 10.25 26.31 -9.65
N ASN A 25 10.66 26.71 -8.45
CA ASN A 25 9.93 27.66 -7.59
C ASN A 25 8.47 27.24 -7.33
N ILE A 26 8.23 25.93 -7.18
CA ILE A 26 6.91 25.35 -6.87
C ILE A 26 6.88 24.98 -5.38
N ASN A 27 5.72 25.15 -4.75
CA ASN A 27 5.57 24.72 -3.36
C ASN A 27 5.77 23.19 -3.22
N PHE A 28 6.64 22.77 -2.30
CA PHE A 28 6.96 21.37 -2.05
C PHE A 28 5.69 20.52 -1.78
N PHE A 29 4.79 21.00 -0.93
CA PHE A 29 3.56 20.29 -0.61
C PHE A 29 2.59 20.15 -1.79
N LYS A 30 2.68 21.06 -2.77
CA LYS A 30 1.92 20.93 -4.01
C LYS A 30 2.44 19.77 -4.87
N CYS A 31 3.76 19.60 -4.90
CA CYS A 31 4.37 18.46 -5.58
C CYS A 31 4.01 17.14 -4.88
N THR A 32 4.06 17.11 -3.54
CA THR A 32 3.70 15.90 -2.78
C THR A 32 2.22 15.53 -2.96
N ASP A 33 1.31 16.49 -3.09
CA ASP A 33 -0.10 16.22 -3.35
C ASP A 33 -0.33 15.52 -4.70
N ILE A 34 0.39 15.96 -5.75
CA ILE A 34 0.33 15.33 -7.07
C ILE A 34 0.86 13.90 -6.99
N ILE A 35 2.02 13.69 -6.37
CA ILE A 35 2.61 12.36 -6.21
C ILE A 35 1.65 11.45 -5.44
N SER A 36 1.11 11.92 -4.34
CA SER A 36 0.20 11.14 -3.48
C SER A 36 -1.11 10.78 -4.17
N SER A 37 -1.60 11.61 -5.10
CA SER A 37 -2.83 11.30 -5.85
C SER A 37 -2.65 10.14 -6.83
N VAL A 38 -1.43 9.89 -7.32
CA VAL A 38 -1.14 8.83 -8.30
C VAL A 38 -0.41 7.63 -7.70
N ALA A 39 0.26 7.78 -6.56
CA ALA A 39 1.00 6.71 -5.90
C ALA A 39 0.19 5.42 -5.66
N PRO A 40 -1.12 5.47 -5.30
CA PRO A 40 -1.91 4.27 -5.11
C PRO A 40 -2.03 3.37 -6.35
N ILE A 41 -1.95 3.93 -7.56
CA ILE A 41 -1.90 3.13 -8.80
C ILE A 41 -0.64 2.26 -8.82
N GLY A 42 0.51 2.82 -8.44
CA GLY A 42 1.76 2.07 -8.34
C GLY A 42 1.67 0.96 -7.29
N ILE A 43 1.04 1.24 -6.15
CA ILE A 43 0.78 0.23 -5.10
C ILE A 43 -0.12 -0.88 -5.65
N PHE A 44 -1.20 -0.55 -6.35
CA PHE A 44 -2.10 -1.52 -6.97
C PHE A 44 -1.34 -2.51 -7.86
N PHE A 45 -0.59 -2.01 -8.83
CA PHE A 45 0.16 -2.88 -9.74
C PHE A 45 1.28 -3.64 -9.04
N GLY A 46 1.94 -3.05 -8.06
CA GLY A 46 2.95 -3.73 -7.25
C GLY A 46 2.36 -4.93 -6.48
N ARG A 47 1.16 -4.79 -5.90
CA ARG A 47 0.46 -5.89 -5.23
C ARG A 47 -0.02 -6.98 -6.20
N ILE A 48 -0.49 -6.60 -7.38
CA ILE A 48 -0.82 -7.57 -8.42
C ILE A 48 0.43 -8.34 -8.88
N ALA A 49 1.57 -7.67 -9.03
CA ALA A 49 2.83 -8.33 -9.34
C ALA A 49 3.25 -9.33 -8.24
N ASN A 50 3.15 -8.95 -6.97
CA ASN A 50 3.41 -9.86 -5.85
C ASN A 50 2.48 -11.08 -5.87
N PHE A 51 1.21 -10.90 -6.24
CA PHE A 51 0.28 -12.01 -6.41
C PHE A 51 0.69 -12.96 -7.52
N ILE A 52 1.07 -12.44 -8.69
CA ILE A 52 1.53 -13.25 -9.83
C ILE A 52 2.82 -14.01 -9.49
N ASN A 53 3.73 -13.37 -8.76
CA ASN A 53 4.98 -13.99 -8.30
C ASN A 53 4.78 -14.98 -7.15
N GLY A 54 3.60 -15.04 -6.53
CA GLY A 54 3.35 -15.89 -5.37
C GLY A 54 4.03 -15.40 -4.08
N GLU A 55 4.35 -14.11 -4.00
CA GLU A 55 5.05 -13.50 -2.86
C GLU A 55 4.09 -12.80 -1.90
N LEU A 56 4.48 -12.67 -0.63
CA LEU A 56 3.75 -11.88 0.38
C LEU A 56 2.27 -12.30 0.56
N TYR A 57 2.01 -13.60 0.47
CA TYR A 57 0.68 -14.15 0.73
C TYR A 57 0.29 -14.08 2.22
N GLY A 58 -1.02 -14.15 2.49
CA GLY A 58 -1.56 -14.04 3.84
C GLY A 58 -1.48 -15.32 4.66
N LYS A 59 -2.13 -15.28 5.83
CA LYS A 59 -2.23 -16.42 6.75
C LYS A 59 -3.03 -17.58 6.15
N TYR A 60 -2.94 -18.76 6.80
CA TYR A 60 -3.78 -19.91 6.49
C TYR A 60 -5.27 -19.57 6.45
N SER A 61 -5.97 -20.12 5.49
CA SER A 61 -7.40 -19.92 5.32
C SER A 61 -8.09 -21.11 4.66
N ASN A 62 -9.29 -21.43 5.14
CA ASN A 62 -10.19 -22.43 4.55
C ASN A 62 -11.34 -21.80 3.76
N LEU A 63 -11.24 -20.52 3.41
CA LEU A 63 -12.29 -19.85 2.63
C LEU A 63 -12.33 -20.38 1.19
N PRO A 64 -13.51 -20.35 0.53
CA PRO A 64 -13.65 -20.92 -0.81
C PRO A 64 -12.77 -20.25 -1.88
N TRP A 65 -12.27 -19.06 -1.61
CA TRP A 65 -11.35 -18.31 -2.51
C TRP A 65 -9.90 -18.28 -2.04
N SER A 66 -9.55 -19.09 -1.04
CA SER A 66 -8.16 -19.23 -0.62
C SER A 66 -7.36 -20.00 -1.68
N ILE A 67 -6.07 -19.67 -1.79
CA ILE A 67 -5.20 -20.12 -2.88
C ILE A 67 -3.99 -20.87 -2.28
N ILE A 68 -3.57 -21.93 -2.96
CA ILE A 68 -2.32 -22.63 -2.66
C ILE A 68 -1.23 -21.96 -3.52
N PHE A 69 -0.29 -21.29 -2.86
CA PHE A 69 0.84 -20.66 -3.53
C PHE A 69 1.99 -21.66 -3.70
N PRO A 70 2.81 -21.57 -4.78
CA PRO A 70 3.89 -22.52 -5.05
C PRO A 70 4.85 -22.71 -3.88
N ASP A 71 5.23 -21.61 -3.22
CA ASP A 71 6.16 -21.63 -2.09
C ASP A 71 5.44 -21.70 -0.72
N GLY A 72 4.14 -21.97 -0.70
CA GLY A 72 3.26 -21.92 0.47
C GLY A 72 3.06 -23.26 1.18
N GLU A 73 4.02 -24.20 1.14
CA GLU A 73 3.95 -25.51 1.83
C GLU A 73 2.71 -26.35 1.46
N ASN A 74 2.14 -26.16 0.27
CA ASN A 74 0.87 -26.77 -0.18
C ASN A 74 -0.33 -26.48 0.74
N ILE A 75 -0.28 -25.37 1.46
CA ILE A 75 -1.35 -24.95 2.38
C ILE A 75 -2.12 -23.79 1.74
N SER A 76 -3.45 -23.88 1.86
CA SER A 76 -4.35 -22.82 1.36
C SER A 76 -4.24 -21.56 2.21
N ARG A 77 -4.06 -20.39 1.56
CA ARG A 77 -3.79 -19.11 2.21
C ARG A 77 -4.65 -18.00 1.64
N HIS A 78 -4.85 -16.93 2.41
CA HIS A 78 -5.48 -15.72 1.92
C HIS A 78 -4.66 -15.07 0.80
N PRO A 79 -5.26 -14.72 -0.35
CA PRO A 79 -4.62 -13.87 -1.35
C PRO A 79 -4.60 -12.41 -0.87
N SER A 80 -3.83 -12.14 0.20
CA SER A 80 -3.76 -10.81 0.85
C SER A 80 -3.31 -9.72 -0.10
N GLN A 81 -2.46 -10.06 -1.09
CA GLN A 81 -2.02 -9.15 -2.13
C GLN A 81 -3.20 -8.54 -2.90
N ILE A 82 -4.24 -9.32 -3.18
CA ILE A 82 -5.45 -8.83 -3.87
C ILE A 82 -6.23 -7.88 -2.97
N TYR A 83 -6.36 -8.19 -1.68
CA TYR A 83 -7.06 -7.31 -0.73
C TYR A 83 -6.31 -5.98 -0.57
N GLU A 84 -4.98 -6.04 -0.47
CA GLU A 84 -4.12 -4.86 -0.40
C GLU A 84 -4.19 -4.05 -1.70
N ALA A 85 -4.16 -4.71 -2.87
CA ALA A 85 -4.33 -4.04 -4.16
C ALA A 85 -5.65 -3.25 -4.22
N LEU A 86 -6.75 -3.85 -3.75
CA LEU A 86 -8.05 -3.20 -3.77
C LEU A 86 -8.12 -2.05 -2.76
N LEU A 87 -7.69 -2.25 -1.52
CA LEU A 87 -7.79 -1.25 -0.45
C LEU A 87 -6.77 -0.13 -0.60
N GLU A 88 -5.47 -0.49 -0.59
CA GLU A 88 -4.34 0.45 -0.61
C GLU A 88 -4.08 1.02 -2.01
N GLY A 89 -4.52 0.31 -3.05
CA GLY A 89 -4.40 0.73 -4.44
C GLY A 89 -5.68 1.39 -4.95
N LEU A 90 -6.66 0.58 -5.38
CA LEU A 90 -7.82 1.08 -6.13
C LEU A 90 -8.72 2.02 -5.32
N ILE A 91 -9.14 1.59 -4.12
CA ILE A 91 -10.06 2.39 -3.29
C ILE A 91 -9.39 3.68 -2.84
N LEU A 92 -8.14 3.60 -2.40
CA LEU A 92 -7.38 4.78 -2.01
C LEU A 92 -7.19 5.75 -3.17
N PHE A 93 -6.89 5.25 -4.38
CA PHE A 93 -6.79 6.07 -5.59
C PHE A 93 -8.08 6.84 -5.87
N LEU A 94 -9.22 6.14 -5.90
CA LEU A 94 -10.52 6.74 -6.17
C LEU A 94 -10.88 7.78 -5.11
N LEU A 95 -10.63 7.48 -3.84
CA LEU A 95 -10.90 8.38 -2.72
C LEU A 95 -10.09 9.67 -2.81
N LEU A 96 -8.78 9.56 -3.03
CA LEU A 96 -7.90 10.74 -3.11
C LEU A 96 -8.21 11.61 -4.31
N ASN A 97 -8.47 10.99 -5.47
CA ASN A 97 -8.84 11.76 -6.66
C ASN A 97 -10.23 12.41 -6.53
N TYR A 98 -11.19 11.74 -5.90
CA TYR A 98 -12.47 12.36 -5.57
C TYR A 98 -12.29 13.59 -4.65
N LEU A 99 -11.44 13.49 -3.62
CA LEU A 99 -11.12 14.63 -2.76
C LEU A 99 -10.39 15.73 -3.51
N ALA A 100 -9.43 15.38 -4.38
CA ALA A 100 -8.68 16.33 -5.18
C ALA A 100 -9.57 17.14 -6.16
N LEU A 101 -10.65 16.54 -6.67
CA LEU A 101 -11.60 17.22 -7.53
C LEU A 101 -12.52 18.22 -6.79
N LYS A 102 -12.62 18.14 -5.47
CA LYS A 102 -13.37 19.14 -4.70
C LYS A 102 -12.61 20.44 -4.63
N LYS A 103 -13.22 21.54 -5.04
CA LYS A 103 -12.61 22.89 -5.10
C LYS A 103 -11.94 23.32 -3.79
N GLU A 104 -12.47 22.89 -2.64
CA GLU A 104 -11.93 23.22 -1.32
C GLU A 104 -10.52 22.67 -1.08
N PHE A 105 -10.18 21.54 -1.68
CA PHE A 105 -8.89 20.87 -1.49
C PHE A 105 -7.85 21.24 -2.55
N LEU A 106 -8.28 21.70 -3.75
CA LEU A 106 -7.38 22.13 -4.81
C LEU A 106 -6.49 23.34 -4.43
N PHE A 107 -6.97 24.18 -3.51
CA PHE A 107 -6.26 25.37 -3.07
C PHE A 107 -5.46 25.20 -1.77
N LYS A 108 -5.60 24.06 -1.09
CA LYS A 108 -4.92 23.78 0.17
C LYS A 108 -3.78 22.78 -0.07
N THR A 109 -2.55 23.27 -0.11
CA THR A 109 -1.35 22.44 -0.33
C THR A 109 -1.08 21.54 0.87
N GLY A 110 -0.72 20.28 0.60
CA GLY A 110 -0.39 19.29 1.62
C GLY A 110 -1.60 18.45 2.11
N TYR A 111 -2.83 18.78 1.68
CA TYR A 111 -4.02 18.05 2.15
C TYR A 111 -4.13 16.65 1.54
N ILE A 112 -3.91 16.51 0.24
CA ILE A 112 -4.02 15.20 -0.42
C ILE A 112 -2.93 14.25 0.07
N SER A 113 -1.70 14.75 0.26
CA SER A 113 -0.61 13.97 0.82
C SER A 113 -0.87 13.56 2.26
N SER A 114 -1.48 14.41 3.07
CA SER A 114 -1.89 14.09 4.44
C SER A 114 -2.98 13.02 4.46
N PHE A 115 -4.01 13.13 3.62
CA PHE A 115 -5.05 12.12 3.49
C PHE A 115 -4.50 10.80 2.98
N PHE A 116 -3.57 10.82 2.02
CA PHE A 116 -2.87 9.62 1.57
C PHE A 116 -2.22 8.88 2.74
N LEU A 117 -1.43 9.57 3.56
CA LEU A 117 -0.75 8.95 4.70
C LEU A 117 -1.73 8.37 5.72
N ILE A 118 -2.80 9.11 6.04
CA ILE A 118 -3.81 8.66 7.02
C ILE A 118 -4.54 7.42 6.50
N PHE A 119 -5.12 7.48 5.32
CA PHE A 119 -5.92 6.38 4.78
C PHE A 119 -5.07 5.16 4.42
N TYR A 120 -3.86 5.36 3.87
CA TYR A 120 -2.93 4.27 3.63
C TYR A 120 -2.57 3.56 4.94
N SER A 121 -2.26 4.30 6.00
CA SER A 121 -1.94 3.71 7.30
C SER A 121 -3.11 2.93 7.88
N ILE A 122 -4.35 3.43 7.75
CA ILE A 122 -5.56 2.74 8.21
C ILE A 122 -5.76 1.45 7.41
N PHE A 123 -5.69 1.49 6.08
CA PHE A 123 -5.86 0.32 5.23
C PHE A 123 -4.76 -0.70 5.44
N ARG A 124 -3.52 -0.24 5.60
CA ARG A 124 -2.39 -1.13 5.91
C ARG A 124 -2.55 -1.82 7.25
N LEU A 125 -2.94 -1.09 8.29
CA LEU A 125 -3.20 -1.64 9.61
C LEU A 125 -4.34 -2.68 9.56
N PHE A 126 -5.41 -2.36 8.83
CA PHE A 126 -6.53 -3.28 8.62
C PHE A 126 -6.07 -4.56 7.91
N SER A 127 -5.35 -4.45 6.80
CA SER A 127 -4.83 -5.59 6.05
C SER A 127 -3.88 -6.44 6.89
N GLU A 128 -3.01 -5.81 7.68
CA GLU A 128 -2.08 -6.49 8.57
C GLU A 128 -2.81 -7.32 9.62
N ILE A 129 -3.78 -6.75 10.30
CA ILE A 129 -4.53 -7.42 11.38
C ILE A 129 -5.37 -8.59 10.83
N PHE A 130 -6.09 -8.37 9.73
CA PHE A 130 -7.07 -9.35 9.26
C PHE A 130 -6.47 -10.43 8.36
N PHE A 131 -5.51 -10.09 7.51
CA PHE A 131 -5.06 -11.00 6.47
C PHE A 131 -3.61 -11.44 6.60
N PHE A 132 -2.74 -10.62 7.21
CA PHE A 132 -1.31 -10.88 7.26
C PHE A 132 -0.83 -11.31 8.64
N SER A 133 -1.49 -10.87 9.70
CA SER A 133 -1.00 -11.08 11.06
C SER A 133 -0.89 -12.57 11.40
N SER A 134 0.34 -13.03 11.39
CA SER A 134 0.79 -14.16 12.20
C SER A 134 0.94 -13.73 13.67
N PHE A 135 0.03 -12.88 14.16
CA PHE A 135 0.00 -12.59 15.58
C PHE A 135 -0.53 -13.85 16.28
N SER A 136 0.37 -14.75 16.58
CA SER A 136 0.14 -16.04 17.21
C SER A 136 -0.23 -15.89 18.70
N ILE A 137 -1.09 -14.92 19.02
CA ILE A 137 -1.65 -14.82 20.38
C ILE A 137 -2.80 -15.82 20.57
N PHE A 138 -3.34 -16.39 19.49
CA PHE A 138 -4.46 -17.33 19.57
C PHE A 138 -4.26 -18.61 18.74
N ASN A 139 -3.10 -19.24 18.81
CA ASN A 139 -2.99 -20.63 18.38
C ASN A 139 -2.66 -21.52 19.59
N PRO A 140 -3.67 -22.08 20.27
CA PRO A 140 -3.46 -22.98 21.40
C PRO A 140 -2.86 -24.33 21.01
N ASN A 141 -2.65 -24.63 19.72
CA ASN A 141 -2.22 -25.92 19.20
C ASN A 141 -0.80 -25.94 18.61
N LYS A 142 0.13 -25.14 19.13
CA LYS A 142 1.56 -25.28 18.80
C LYS A 142 2.32 -26.16 19.83
N ASN A 143 1.64 -27.14 20.38
CA ASN A 143 2.29 -28.23 21.15
C ASN A 143 1.73 -29.57 20.66
N LEU A 144 2.26 -30.05 19.54
CA LEU A 144 2.36 -31.48 19.18
C LEU A 144 3.41 -31.60 18.09
#